data_bf590fcb3f8d2763e655b59c43025638
#
_entry.id   bf590fcb3f8d2763e655b59c43025638
#
_cell.length_a   1.000
_cell.length_b   1.000
_cell.length_c   1.000
_cell.angle_alpha   90.00
_cell.angle_beta   90.00
_cell.angle_gamma   90.00
#
_symmetry.space_group_name_H-M   'P 1'
#
loop_
_entity.id
_entity.type
_entity.pdbx_description
1 polymer ?
#
loop_
_entity_poly.entity_id
_entity_poly.type
_entity_poly.pdbx_seq_one_letter_code
_entity_poly.pdbx_strand_id
1 'polypeptide(L)'
;MQSSTNARKFGLALVSLLLTVPVQAQRPRPAVNTGAKREAVVQPLGKDQLLAPEELVKILHSSGPKPLILNVGPRMLFLQARIPGAEFIGPASEPQSLEALKQRVNGLPKTTSMVLYCGCCPWAHCPNVEPAYKQLRSLGFTKVKVLYLATNLGVDWVYRGYPTVR
;
A
#
# COMPACT_ATOMS: atom_id res chain seq x y z
N MET A 1 -35.47 54.42 -66.67
CA MET A 1 -36.75 53.70 -66.85
C MET A 1 -37.01 52.96 -65.58
N GLN A 2 -37.83 53.58 -64.67
CA GLN A 2 -39.16 53.16 -64.30
C GLN A 2 -39.21 51.67 -63.93
N SER A 3 -39.73 51.18 -62.81
CA SER A 3 -40.81 51.66 -61.94
C SER A 3 -40.96 50.64 -60.83
N SER A 4 -41.27 51.01 -59.72
CA SER A 4 -42.50 50.91 -58.96
C SER A 4 -42.52 49.85 -57.83
N THR A 5 -42.46 50.36 -56.70
CA THR A 5 -43.32 50.18 -55.49
C THR A 5 -44.15 48.88 -55.40
N ASN A 6 -43.99 48.14 -54.29
CA ASN A 6 -45.18 47.85 -53.48
C ASN A 6 -44.79 47.36 -52.06
N ALA A 7 -45.20 48.18 -51.11
CA ALA A 7 -45.19 47.89 -49.68
C ALA A 7 -46.36 46.93 -49.33
N ARG A 8 -46.08 45.86 -48.69
CA ARG A 8 -47.10 45.11 -47.93
C ARG A 8 -46.66 44.93 -46.49
N LYS A 9 -47.37 45.65 -45.66
CA LYS A 9 -47.30 45.48 -44.19
C LYS A 9 -47.89 44.10 -43.83
N PHE A 10 -47.14 43.29 -43.18
CA PHE A 10 -47.68 42.13 -42.44
C PHE A 10 -47.36 42.34 -40.98
N GLY A 11 -48.40 42.43 -40.17
CA GLY A 11 -48.30 42.54 -38.75
C GLY A 11 -47.78 41.26 -38.10
N LEU A 12 -46.77 41.39 -37.21
CA LEU A 12 -46.31 40.36 -36.38
C LEU A 12 -47.21 40.22 -35.15
N ALA A 13 -48.02 39.19 -35.11
CA ALA A 13 -48.69 38.76 -33.88
C ALA A 13 -47.66 37.96 -33.04
N LEU A 14 -47.25 38.53 -31.91
CA LEU A 14 -46.45 37.85 -30.89
C LEU A 14 -47.34 36.86 -30.11
N VAL A 15 -47.24 35.60 -30.44
CA VAL A 15 -47.82 34.52 -29.63
C VAL A 15 -46.79 34.16 -28.57
N SER A 16 -46.97 34.61 -27.35
CA SER A 16 -46.19 34.21 -26.18
C SER A 16 -46.61 32.79 -25.76
N LEU A 17 -45.83 31.81 -26.16
CA LEU A 17 -45.98 30.41 -25.71
C LEU A 17 -45.32 30.25 -24.35
N LEU A 18 -46.11 30.30 -23.29
CA LEU A 18 -45.66 29.95 -21.93
C LEU A 18 -45.42 28.46 -21.85
N LEU A 19 -44.13 28.05 -21.95
CA LEU A 19 -43.71 26.67 -21.69
C LEU A 19 -43.70 26.45 -20.18
N THR A 20 -44.76 25.84 -19.67
CA THR A 20 -44.78 25.29 -18.31
C THR A 20 -43.95 24.04 -18.26
N VAL A 21 -42.72 24.09 -17.69
CA VAL A 21 -41.88 22.95 -17.42
C VAL A 21 -42.45 22.22 -16.20
N PRO A 22 -42.85 20.94 -16.31
CA PRO A 22 -43.26 20.17 -15.13
C PRO A 22 -42.07 19.95 -14.21
N VAL A 23 -42.16 20.44 -12.98
CA VAL A 23 -41.24 20.07 -11.89
C VAL A 23 -41.43 18.61 -11.59
N GLN A 24 -40.56 17.78 -12.11
CA GLN A 24 -40.49 16.35 -11.73
C GLN A 24 -40.01 16.25 -10.29
N ALA A 25 -40.89 15.85 -9.40
CA ALA A 25 -40.57 15.52 -8.03
C ALA A 25 -39.51 14.39 -8.04
N GLN A 26 -38.27 14.70 -7.67
CA GLN A 26 -37.20 13.74 -7.51
C GLN A 26 -37.59 12.78 -6.37
N ARG A 27 -37.92 11.54 -6.71
CA ARG A 27 -38.10 10.48 -5.74
C ARG A 27 -36.79 10.31 -4.95
N PRO A 28 -36.83 10.23 -3.60
CA PRO A 28 -35.64 9.94 -2.81
C PRO A 28 -35.07 8.60 -3.27
N ARG A 29 -33.81 8.60 -3.72
CA ARG A 29 -33.08 7.36 -4.00
C ARG A 29 -32.94 6.59 -2.69
N PRO A 30 -33.25 5.28 -2.63
CA PRO A 30 -32.98 4.51 -1.45
C PRO A 30 -31.48 4.60 -1.17
N ALA A 31 -31.13 4.93 0.07
CA ALA A 31 -29.76 4.92 0.55
C ALA A 31 -29.24 3.50 0.38
N VAL A 32 -28.34 3.30 -0.60
CA VAL A 32 -27.58 2.06 -0.72
C VAL A 32 -26.66 2.02 0.50
N ASN A 33 -27.08 1.25 1.48
CA ASN A 33 -26.27 0.95 2.65
C ASN A 33 -25.16 -0.02 2.18
N THR A 34 -24.14 0.53 1.50
CA THR A 34 -22.91 -0.19 1.25
C THR A 34 -22.26 -0.37 2.61
N GLY A 35 -22.47 -1.55 3.19
CA GLY A 35 -21.68 -2.04 4.30
C GLY A 35 -20.22 -2.10 3.86
N ALA A 36 -19.60 -0.95 3.69
CA ALA A 36 -18.18 -0.82 3.50
C ALA A 36 -17.54 -1.38 4.78
N LYS A 37 -17.09 -2.65 4.68
CA LYS A 37 -16.12 -3.21 5.60
C LYS A 37 -15.07 -2.11 5.76
N ARG A 38 -15.04 -1.49 6.93
CA ARG A 38 -14.03 -0.46 7.25
C ARG A 38 -12.69 -1.15 7.05
N GLU A 39 -12.09 -0.95 5.88
CA GLU A 39 -10.67 -1.25 5.73
C GLU A 39 -9.98 -0.47 6.83
N ALA A 40 -9.33 -1.20 7.73
CA ALA A 40 -8.55 -0.59 8.78
C ALA A 40 -7.55 0.33 8.08
N VAL A 41 -7.71 1.64 8.24
CA VAL A 41 -6.75 2.63 7.75
C VAL A 41 -5.44 2.31 8.44
N VAL A 42 -4.59 1.54 7.76
CA VAL A 42 -3.26 1.23 8.28
C VAL A 42 -2.49 2.53 8.19
N GLN A 43 -2.24 3.12 9.34
CA GLN A 43 -1.43 4.33 9.48
C GLN A 43 -0.08 4.11 8.77
N PRO A 44 0.49 5.14 8.14
CA PRO A 44 1.84 5.02 7.60
C PRO A 44 2.79 4.56 8.72
N LEU A 45 3.78 3.72 8.37
CA LEU A 45 4.75 3.16 9.29
C LEU A 45 5.39 4.28 10.14
N GLY A 46 5.05 4.32 11.42
CA GLY A 46 5.64 5.24 12.38
C GLY A 46 7.02 4.77 12.85
N LYS A 47 7.72 5.63 13.59
CA LYS A 47 9.06 5.30 14.11
C LYS A 47 9.08 4.05 14.99
N ASP A 48 8.00 3.80 15.73
CA ASP A 48 7.89 2.64 16.62
C ASP A 48 7.80 1.32 15.85
N GLN A 49 7.48 1.31 14.58
CA GLN A 49 7.47 0.13 13.72
C GLN A 49 8.82 -0.12 13.05
N LEU A 50 9.72 0.85 13.09
CA LEU A 50 11.06 0.72 12.51
C LEU A 50 12.03 0.09 13.51
N LEU A 51 12.98 -0.67 13.00
CA LEU A 51 14.09 -1.27 13.73
C LEU A 51 15.39 -0.80 13.09
N ALA A 52 16.27 -0.18 13.85
CA ALA A 52 17.57 0.22 13.33
C ALA A 52 18.46 -1.01 13.04
N PRO A 53 19.36 -0.97 12.03
CA PRO A 53 20.28 -2.05 11.74
C PRO A 53 21.10 -2.50 12.95
N GLU A 54 21.60 -1.56 13.73
CA GLU A 54 22.41 -1.83 14.94
C GLU A 54 21.61 -2.56 16.01
N GLU A 55 20.31 -2.29 16.13
CA GLU A 55 19.43 -2.99 17.06
C GLU A 55 19.22 -4.44 16.64
N LEU A 56 19.02 -4.69 15.34
CA LEU A 56 18.89 -6.05 14.84
C LEU A 56 20.21 -6.84 15.02
N VAL A 57 21.37 -6.20 14.79
CA VAL A 57 22.69 -6.82 15.07
C VAL A 57 22.81 -7.23 16.53
N LYS A 58 22.43 -6.37 17.48
CA LYS A 58 22.42 -6.73 18.92
C LYS A 58 21.50 -7.91 19.20
N ILE A 59 20.32 -7.95 18.59
CA ILE A 59 19.40 -9.07 18.72
C ILE A 59 20.02 -10.36 18.14
N LEU A 60 20.67 -10.31 16.98
CA LEU A 60 21.32 -11.46 16.37
C LEU A 60 22.45 -12.03 17.23
N HIS A 61 23.18 -11.18 17.94
CA HIS A 61 24.28 -11.61 18.84
C HIS A 61 23.82 -12.00 20.25
N SER A 62 22.59 -11.63 20.65
CA SER A 62 22.09 -11.99 21.98
C SER A 62 21.84 -13.50 22.11
N SER A 63 21.78 -14.04 23.31
CA SER A 63 21.37 -15.42 23.58
C SER A 63 19.85 -15.62 23.62
N GLY A 64 19.08 -14.52 23.54
CA GLY A 64 17.62 -14.53 23.59
C GLY A 64 16.97 -15.05 22.31
N PRO A 65 15.64 -15.20 22.32
CA PRO A 65 14.90 -15.66 21.15
C PRO A 65 15.03 -14.67 19.99
N LYS A 66 15.27 -15.22 18.79
CA LYS A 66 15.40 -14.42 17.57
C LYS A 66 14.03 -14.17 16.94
N PRO A 67 13.81 -13.01 16.34
CA PRO A 67 12.62 -12.78 15.55
C PRO A 67 12.64 -13.64 14.27
N LEU A 68 11.48 -13.94 13.73
CA LEU A 68 11.33 -14.42 12.37
C LEU A 68 11.67 -13.30 11.40
N ILE A 69 12.77 -13.45 10.65
CA ILE A 69 13.24 -12.43 9.70
C ILE A 69 12.77 -12.83 8.31
N LEU A 70 12.00 -11.95 7.66
CA LEU A 70 11.38 -12.22 6.36
C LEU A 70 11.86 -11.22 5.32
N ASN A 71 12.48 -11.75 4.26
CA ASN A 71 12.83 -10.94 3.10
C ASN A 71 11.65 -10.86 2.13
N VAL A 72 11.19 -9.64 1.86
CA VAL A 72 10.08 -9.34 0.97
C VAL A 72 10.54 -8.60 -0.29
N GLY A 73 11.78 -8.82 -0.69
CA GLY A 73 12.42 -8.20 -1.85
C GLY A 73 12.75 -9.18 -2.98
N PRO A 74 13.48 -8.70 -4.00
CA PRO A 74 13.87 -9.50 -5.15
C PRO A 74 14.80 -10.66 -4.80
N ARG A 75 14.53 -11.85 -5.39
CA ARG A 75 15.28 -13.09 -5.15
C ARG A 75 16.79 -12.95 -5.40
N MET A 76 17.18 -12.25 -6.46
CA MET A 76 18.60 -12.09 -6.81
C MET A 76 19.37 -11.39 -5.70
N LEU A 77 18.81 -10.36 -5.07
CA LEU A 77 19.48 -9.67 -3.97
C LEU A 77 19.56 -10.54 -2.72
N PHE A 78 18.51 -11.31 -2.42
CA PHE A 78 18.52 -12.28 -1.32
C PHE A 78 19.60 -13.35 -1.47
N LEU A 79 19.82 -13.82 -2.70
CA LEU A 79 20.88 -14.82 -2.98
C LEU A 79 22.29 -14.23 -2.93
N GLN A 80 22.46 -12.96 -3.28
CA GLN A 80 23.75 -12.27 -3.19
C GLN A 80 24.19 -12.03 -1.75
N ALA A 81 23.27 -11.58 -0.91
CA ALA A 81 23.53 -11.31 0.50
C ALA A 81 22.22 -11.26 1.29
N ARG A 82 22.17 -11.92 2.43
CA ARG A 82 21.01 -11.90 3.33
C ARG A 82 21.42 -11.85 4.79
N ILE A 83 20.54 -11.39 5.63
CA ILE A 83 20.69 -11.42 7.09
C ILE A 83 20.62 -12.89 7.55
N PRO A 84 21.49 -13.34 8.49
CA PRO A 84 21.43 -14.69 9.01
C PRO A 84 20.05 -15.03 9.57
N GLY A 85 19.56 -16.23 9.23
CA GLY A 85 18.22 -16.69 9.63
C GLY A 85 17.06 -16.05 8.86
N ALA A 86 17.33 -15.20 7.87
CA ALA A 86 16.27 -14.64 7.04
C ALA A 86 15.71 -15.68 6.07
N GLU A 87 14.40 -15.70 5.95
CA GLU A 87 13.64 -16.50 5.00
C GLU A 87 13.18 -15.67 3.82
N PHE A 88 13.23 -16.24 2.62
CA PHE A 88 12.77 -15.60 1.41
C PHE A 88 11.26 -15.78 1.22
N ILE A 89 10.55 -14.67 1.05
CA ILE A 89 9.11 -14.67 0.74
C ILE A 89 8.87 -14.31 -0.73
N GLY A 90 9.61 -13.33 -1.24
CA GLY A 90 9.41 -12.76 -2.57
C GLY A 90 8.95 -11.31 -2.53
N PRO A 91 8.96 -10.62 -3.69
CA PRO A 91 8.56 -9.22 -3.77
C PRO A 91 7.08 -9.04 -3.36
N ALA A 92 6.83 -8.43 -2.22
CA ALA A 92 5.45 -8.32 -1.69
C ALA A 92 4.59 -7.27 -2.41
N SER A 93 5.10 -6.61 -3.43
CA SER A 93 4.30 -5.92 -4.44
C SER A 93 3.55 -6.89 -5.38
N GLU A 94 3.89 -8.18 -5.35
CA GLU A 94 3.28 -9.23 -6.16
C GLU A 94 2.28 -10.04 -5.32
N PRO A 95 1.04 -10.28 -5.81
CA PRO A 95 0.01 -11.00 -5.06
C PRO A 95 0.43 -12.41 -4.60
N GLN A 96 1.20 -13.14 -5.43
CA GLN A 96 1.68 -14.47 -5.07
C GLN A 96 2.63 -14.45 -3.87
N SER A 97 3.46 -13.42 -3.73
CA SER A 97 4.35 -13.27 -2.59
C SER A 97 3.58 -12.94 -1.30
N LEU A 98 2.51 -12.16 -1.41
CA LEU A 98 1.62 -11.91 -0.29
C LEU A 98 0.89 -13.20 0.15
N GLU A 99 0.46 -14.04 -0.78
CA GLU A 99 -0.13 -15.33 -0.42
C GLU A 99 0.92 -16.27 0.21
N ALA A 100 2.16 -16.30 -0.30
CA ALA A 100 3.26 -17.04 0.31
C ALA A 100 3.56 -16.56 1.73
N LEU A 101 3.54 -15.24 1.96
CA LEU A 101 3.67 -14.65 3.31
C LEU A 101 2.57 -15.15 4.24
N LYS A 102 1.33 -15.11 3.80
CA LYS A 102 0.17 -15.57 4.58
C LYS A 102 0.29 -17.05 4.94
N GLN A 103 0.67 -17.89 3.98
CA GLN A 103 0.89 -19.32 4.20
C GLN A 103 2.04 -19.55 5.20
N ARG A 104 3.17 -18.83 5.06
CA ARG A 104 4.33 -18.96 5.96
C ARG A 104 3.99 -18.64 7.41
N VAL A 105 3.13 -17.68 7.66
CA VAL A 105 2.78 -17.26 9.04
C VAL A 105 1.51 -17.94 9.55
N ASN A 106 0.89 -18.81 8.74
CA ASN A 106 -0.29 -19.54 9.16
C ASN A 106 0.02 -20.44 10.37
N GLY A 107 -0.87 -20.41 11.37
CA GLY A 107 -0.70 -21.17 12.60
C GLY A 107 0.31 -20.58 13.60
N LEU A 108 1.05 -19.52 13.27
CA LEU A 108 1.95 -18.88 14.23
C LEU A 108 1.16 -18.06 15.28
N PRO A 109 1.63 -18.02 16.54
CA PRO A 109 1.06 -17.15 17.57
C PRO A 109 1.09 -15.68 17.10
N LYS A 110 0.02 -14.94 17.35
CA LYS A 110 -0.08 -13.51 16.94
C LYS A 110 0.92 -12.59 17.64
N THR A 111 1.56 -13.09 18.68
CA THR A 111 2.65 -12.44 19.41
C THR A 111 4.04 -12.80 18.90
N THR A 112 4.14 -13.60 17.82
CA THR A 112 5.43 -13.91 17.20
C THR A 112 6.14 -12.63 16.77
N SER A 113 7.40 -12.48 17.24
CA SER A 113 8.24 -11.34 16.84
C SER A 113 8.73 -11.53 15.41
N MET A 114 8.52 -10.53 14.57
CA MET A 114 8.89 -10.57 13.14
C MET A 114 9.63 -9.32 12.73
N VAL A 115 10.58 -9.47 11.81
CA VAL A 115 11.28 -8.37 11.15
C VAL A 115 11.16 -8.53 9.64
N LEU A 116 10.59 -7.53 8.98
CA LEU A 116 10.51 -7.44 7.52
C LEU A 116 11.66 -6.61 6.96
N TYR A 117 12.23 -7.03 5.83
CA TYR A 117 13.13 -6.18 5.04
C TYR A 117 13.05 -6.52 3.56
N CYS A 118 13.28 -5.52 2.71
CA CYS A 118 13.34 -5.70 1.26
C CYS A 118 14.80 -5.71 0.75
N GLY A 119 15.55 -4.70 1.09
CA GLY A 119 16.98 -4.57 0.76
C GLY A 119 17.29 -3.98 -0.62
N CYS A 120 16.32 -3.73 -1.49
CA CYS A 120 16.57 -3.22 -2.84
C CYS A 120 16.64 -1.69 -2.93
N CYS A 121 16.01 -0.97 -1.99
CA CYS A 121 15.78 0.47 -2.08
C CYS A 121 15.55 1.05 -0.67
N PRO A 122 15.58 2.39 -0.53
CA PRO A 122 15.19 3.05 0.70
C PRO A 122 13.80 2.59 1.17
N TRP A 123 13.65 2.31 2.45
CA TRP A 123 12.40 1.79 3.01
C TRP A 123 11.18 2.67 2.67
N ALA A 124 11.36 4.00 2.67
CA ALA A 124 10.28 4.97 2.40
C ALA A 124 9.75 4.92 0.96
N HIS A 125 10.52 4.35 0.04
CA HIS A 125 10.16 4.20 -1.38
C HIS A 125 10.05 2.73 -1.80
N CYS A 126 10.07 1.82 -0.82
CA CYS A 126 10.05 0.40 -1.09
C CYS A 126 8.61 -0.10 -1.37
N PRO A 127 8.32 -0.61 -2.57
CA PRO A 127 6.97 -1.07 -2.90
C PRO A 127 6.58 -2.36 -2.17
N ASN A 128 7.53 -3.05 -1.54
CA ASN A 128 7.34 -4.38 -0.96
C ASN A 128 7.07 -4.36 0.54
N VAL A 129 7.67 -3.44 1.28
CA VAL A 129 7.63 -3.47 2.75
C VAL A 129 6.25 -3.15 3.28
N GLU A 130 5.61 -2.11 2.77
CA GLU A 130 4.32 -1.65 3.25
C GLU A 130 3.19 -2.70 3.02
N PRO A 131 3.03 -3.30 1.82
CA PRO A 131 2.04 -4.36 1.62
C PRO A 131 2.23 -5.56 2.55
N ALA A 132 3.48 -6.03 2.74
CA ALA A 132 3.78 -7.12 3.65
C ALA A 132 3.43 -6.77 5.10
N TYR A 133 3.81 -5.58 5.56
CA TYR A 133 3.49 -5.10 6.89
C TYR A 133 1.97 -5.03 7.11
N LYS A 134 1.24 -4.39 6.19
CA LYS A 134 -0.22 -4.29 6.24
C LYS A 134 -0.88 -5.66 6.32
N GLN A 135 -0.41 -6.62 5.53
CA GLN A 135 -0.95 -7.98 5.55
C GLN A 135 -0.73 -8.66 6.90
N LEU A 136 0.49 -8.61 7.46
CA LEU A 136 0.73 -9.20 8.77
C LEU A 136 -0.13 -8.55 9.86
N ARG A 137 -0.30 -7.23 9.81
CA ARG A 137 -1.16 -6.50 10.75
C ARG A 137 -2.63 -6.91 10.60
N SER A 138 -3.13 -7.04 9.37
CA SER A 138 -4.51 -7.48 9.10
C SER A 138 -4.77 -8.93 9.55
N LEU A 139 -3.73 -9.78 9.54
CA LEU A 139 -3.76 -11.12 10.09
C LEU A 139 -3.67 -11.17 11.62
N GLY A 140 -3.55 -10.01 12.29
CA GLY A 140 -3.56 -9.88 13.73
C GLY A 140 -2.19 -9.97 14.42
N PHE A 141 -1.07 -10.02 13.67
CA PHE A 141 0.26 -10.02 14.27
C PHE A 141 0.58 -8.66 14.92
N THR A 142 1.00 -8.69 16.19
CA THR A 142 1.19 -7.47 16.99
C THR A 142 2.64 -7.01 17.06
N LYS A 143 3.62 -7.93 16.93
CA LYS A 143 5.05 -7.66 17.10
C LYS A 143 5.78 -7.71 15.75
N VAL A 144 5.38 -6.85 14.82
CA VAL A 144 6.01 -6.73 13.49
C VAL A 144 6.81 -5.44 13.44
N LYS A 145 8.09 -5.55 13.12
CA LYS A 145 9.01 -4.45 12.87
C LYS A 145 9.48 -4.47 11.42
N VAL A 146 9.88 -3.32 10.93
CA VAL A 146 10.52 -3.15 9.62
C VAL A 146 11.95 -2.70 9.83
N LEU A 147 12.91 -3.44 9.26
CA LEU A 147 14.29 -3.01 9.29
C LEU A 147 14.47 -1.72 8.49
N TYR A 148 14.94 -0.68 9.15
CA TYR A 148 15.18 0.61 8.54
C TYR A 148 16.46 0.56 7.70
N LEU A 149 16.30 0.59 6.39
CA LEU A 149 17.40 0.71 5.45
C LEU A 149 17.23 2.06 4.72
N ALA A 150 18.08 3.01 5.07
CA ALA A 150 18.01 4.36 4.52
C ALA A 150 18.30 4.38 3.02
N THR A 151 19.15 3.47 2.55
CA THR A 151 19.55 3.34 1.14
C THR A 151 19.19 1.97 0.59
N ASN A 152 19.86 0.91 1.05
CA ASN A 152 19.63 -0.49 0.68
C ASN A 152 20.43 -1.43 1.58
N LEU A 153 20.24 -2.76 1.42
CA LEU A 153 20.95 -3.74 2.24
C LEU A 153 22.48 -3.69 2.03
N GLY A 154 22.94 -3.41 0.81
CA GLY A 154 24.38 -3.31 0.54
C GLY A 154 25.06 -2.23 1.36
N VAL A 155 24.50 -1.00 1.32
CA VAL A 155 25.07 0.17 1.98
C VAL A 155 24.85 0.14 3.49
N ASP A 156 23.63 -0.18 3.92
CA ASP A 156 23.21 0.00 5.33
C ASP A 156 23.45 -1.24 6.19
N TRP A 157 23.89 -2.36 5.57
CA TRP A 157 24.14 -3.61 6.27
C TRP A 157 25.48 -4.25 5.86
N VAL A 158 25.64 -4.63 4.58
CA VAL A 158 26.82 -5.40 4.13
C VAL A 158 28.10 -4.59 4.24
N TYR A 159 28.14 -3.34 3.76
CA TYR A 159 29.32 -2.49 3.80
C TYR A 159 29.67 -2.01 5.23
N ARG A 160 28.70 -2.11 6.13
CA ARG A 160 28.95 -1.86 7.57
C ARG A 160 29.56 -3.07 8.28
N GLY A 161 29.79 -4.18 7.58
CA GLY A 161 30.37 -5.38 8.16
C GLY A 161 29.41 -6.16 9.08
N TYR A 162 28.10 -5.93 8.98
CA TYR A 162 27.14 -6.65 9.79
C TYR A 162 26.98 -8.11 9.33
N PRO A 163 26.50 -9.02 10.22
CA PRO A 163 26.40 -10.44 9.92
C PRO A 163 25.63 -10.72 8.63
N THR A 164 26.27 -11.42 7.70
CA THR A 164 25.72 -11.68 6.36
C THR A 164 26.02 -13.13 5.95
N VAL A 165 25.06 -13.77 5.28
CA VAL A 165 25.21 -15.07 4.60
C VAL A 165 24.90 -14.94 3.11
N ARG A 166 25.51 -15.81 2.31
CA ARG A 166 25.30 -15.89 0.86
C ARG A 166 24.61 -17.20 0.49
#